data_e66fa6a140d101c51c98da106fe99b63
#
_entry.id   e66fa6a140d101c51c98da106fe99b63
#
_cell.length_a   1.000
_cell.length_b   1.000
_cell.length_c   1.000
_cell.angle_alpha   90.00
_cell.angle_beta   90.00
_cell.angle_gamma   90.00
#
_symmetry.space_group_name_H-M   'P 1'
#
loop_
_entity.id
_entity.type
_entity.pdbx_description
1 polymer ?
#
loop_
_entity_poly.entity_id
_entity_poly.type
_entity_poly.pdbx_seq_one_letter_code
_entity_poly.pdbx_strand_id
1 'polypeptide(L)'
;NLIVSAEICEDVWSPVPPSIEAAREGAVILVNCSASDETIGKDSYREELIKGQSARLIAGYVYANAGDGESTTDVVFGGHNIIAENGTKEAKRFANEMIVSEIDIFRLLSERRKNTTFQTTEERHLPKVLFHISVEETALTRSFAQTPFVPQNMAEREKRCEEILMIQAMGMKKR
;
A
#
# COMPACT_ATOMS: atom_id res chain seq x y z
N ASN A 1 -3.04 -18.33 -8.50
CA ASN A 1 -4.32 -17.65 -8.30
C ASN A 1 -4.10 -16.28 -7.69
N LEU A 2 -4.77 -15.26 -8.22
CA LEU A 2 -4.82 -13.91 -7.65
C LEU A 2 -6.07 -13.81 -6.77
N ILE A 3 -5.91 -13.37 -5.53
CA ILE A 3 -7.03 -13.07 -4.63
C ILE A 3 -7.05 -11.55 -4.41
N VAL A 4 -8.18 -10.95 -4.75
CA VAL A 4 -8.48 -9.53 -4.54
C VAL A 4 -9.58 -9.45 -3.49
N SER A 5 -9.46 -8.55 -2.54
CA SER A 5 -10.50 -8.27 -1.55
C SER A 5 -10.82 -6.79 -1.50
N ALA A 6 -12.06 -6.46 -1.17
CA ALA A 6 -12.52 -5.11 -1.04
C ALA A 6 -12.92 -4.79 0.41
N GLU A 7 -12.62 -3.58 0.82
CA GLU A 7 -13.19 -2.93 2.00
C GLU A 7 -13.69 -1.54 1.59
N ILE A 8 -14.51 -0.90 2.39
CA ILE A 8 -15.21 0.32 1.98
C ILE A 8 -14.91 1.46 2.94
N CYS A 9 -14.43 2.55 2.36
CA CYS A 9 -14.35 3.86 2.99
C CYS A 9 -13.67 3.81 4.37
N GLU A 10 -14.47 4.02 5.43
CA GLU A 10 -14.00 4.13 6.81
C GLU A 10 -13.45 2.81 7.39
N ASP A 11 -13.68 1.68 6.74
CA ASP A 11 -13.15 0.38 7.17
C ASP A 11 -11.65 0.43 7.45
N VAL A 12 -10.88 1.08 6.55
CA VAL A 12 -9.42 1.18 6.70
C VAL A 12 -8.96 2.04 7.89
N TRP A 13 -9.86 2.89 8.41
CA TRP A 13 -9.58 3.75 9.57
C TRP A 13 -9.85 3.06 10.90
N SER A 14 -10.53 1.91 10.86
CA SER A 14 -10.83 1.15 12.05
C SER A 14 -9.56 0.56 12.68
N PRO A 15 -9.52 0.31 14.01
CA PRO A 15 -8.38 -0.33 14.67
C PRO A 15 -8.04 -1.71 14.10
N VAL A 16 -9.06 -2.44 13.60
CA VAL A 16 -8.92 -3.75 12.96
C VAL A 16 -9.67 -3.73 11.62
N PRO A 17 -9.04 -3.21 10.55
CA PRO A 17 -9.66 -3.17 9.23
C PRO A 17 -9.96 -4.57 8.68
N PRO A 18 -11.06 -4.76 7.91
CA PRO A 18 -11.38 -6.03 7.25
C PRO A 18 -10.26 -6.58 6.36
N SER A 19 -9.44 -5.69 5.78
CA SER A 19 -8.26 -6.05 5.01
C SER A 19 -7.25 -6.93 5.75
N ILE A 20 -7.20 -6.87 7.09
CA ILE A 20 -6.34 -7.73 7.90
C ILE A 20 -6.75 -9.20 7.71
N GLU A 21 -8.03 -9.51 7.90
CA GLU A 21 -8.54 -10.87 7.76
C GLU A 21 -8.45 -11.33 6.31
N ALA A 22 -8.82 -10.45 5.37
CA ALA A 22 -8.70 -10.74 3.95
C ALA A 22 -7.27 -11.13 3.55
N ALA A 23 -6.26 -10.40 4.05
CA ALA A 23 -4.86 -10.71 3.78
C ALA A 23 -4.42 -12.04 4.41
N ARG A 24 -4.90 -12.34 5.62
CA ARG A 24 -4.65 -13.62 6.30
C ARG A 24 -5.30 -14.79 5.54
N GLU A 25 -6.45 -14.59 4.91
CA GLU A 25 -7.11 -15.55 4.01
C GLU A 25 -6.50 -15.59 2.60
N GLY A 26 -5.45 -14.83 2.33
CA GLY A 26 -4.64 -14.90 1.13
C GLY A 26 -4.85 -13.78 0.12
N ALA A 27 -5.68 -12.77 0.41
CA ALA A 27 -5.79 -11.62 -0.48
C ALA A 27 -4.44 -10.87 -0.55
N VAL A 28 -3.97 -10.61 -1.76
CA VAL A 28 -2.72 -9.94 -2.03
C VAL A 28 -2.93 -8.56 -2.68
N ILE A 29 -4.11 -8.32 -3.22
CA ILE A 29 -4.59 -7.02 -3.64
C ILE A 29 -5.78 -6.65 -2.77
N LEU A 30 -5.72 -5.46 -2.19
CA LEU A 30 -6.76 -4.87 -1.38
C LEU A 30 -7.25 -3.61 -2.09
N VAL A 31 -8.55 -3.46 -2.22
CA VAL A 31 -9.16 -2.29 -2.84
C VAL A 31 -10.09 -1.59 -1.86
N ASN A 32 -10.13 -0.28 -1.88
CA ASN A 32 -11.00 0.53 -1.05
C ASN A 32 -11.64 1.63 -1.89
N CYS A 33 -12.97 1.65 -1.92
CA CYS A 33 -13.75 2.73 -2.52
C CYS A 33 -14.20 3.67 -1.41
N SER A 34 -13.72 4.90 -1.46
CA SER A 34 -13.91 5.90 -0.41
C SER A 34 -14.58 7.16 -0.91
N ALA A 35 -15.32 7.81 -0.01
CA ALA A 35 -15.72 9.20 -0.09
C ALA A 35 -15.18 9.94 1.15
N SER A 36 -13.87 10.04 1.23
CA SER A 36 -13.16 10.71 2.31
C SER A 36 -13.00 12.19 1.97
N ASP A 37 -13.69 13.04 2.73
CA ASP A 37 -13.64 14.49 2.58
C ASP A 37 -12.24 15.06 2.83
N GLU A 38 -12.01 16.26 2.32
CA GLU A 38 -10.75 16.95 2.50
C GLU A 38 -10.81 17.90 3.71
N THR A 39 -9.87 17.69 4.63
CA THR A 39 -9.56 18.62 5.70
C THR A 39 -8.04 18.87 5.73
N ILE A 40 -7.62 19.95 6.37
CA ILE A 40 -6.20 20.32 6.43
C ILE A 40 -5.40 19.21 7.12
N GLY A 41 -4.40 18.66 6.44
CA GLY A 41 -3.51 17.62 6.95
C GLY A 41 -4.05 16.20 6.86
N LYS A 42 -5.31 16.00 6.46
CA LYS A 42 -5.90 14.66 6.32
C LYS A 42 -5.29 13.86 5.16
N ASP A 43 -4.80 14.55 4.15
CA ASP A 43 -4.10 13.93 3.02
C ASP A 43 -2.86 13.15 3.45
N SER A 44 -1.99 13.78 4.24
CA SER A 44 -0.79 13.14 4.75
C SER A 44 -1.11 11.94 5.65
N TYR A 45 -2.10 12.10 6.53
CA TYR A 45 -2.53 11.00 7.39
C TYR A 45 -3.12 9.83 6.58
N ARG A 46 -3.95 10.12 5.57
CA ARG A 46 -4.50 9.12 4.65
C ARG A 46 -3.39 8.37 3.93
N GLU A 47 -2.40 9.10 3.41
CA GLU A 47 -1.25 8.54 2.74
C GLU A 47 -0.47 7.58 3.63
N GLU A 48 -0.14 8.00 4.85
CA GLU A 48 0.58 7.18 5.83
C GLU A 48 -0.23 5.94 6.23
N LEU A 49 -1.54 6.08 6.40
CA LEU A 49 -2.44 4.98 6.72
C LEU A 49 -2.44 3.92 5.61
N ILE A 50 -2.62 4.32 4.35
CA ILE A 50 -2.65 3.40 3.21
C ILE A 50 -1.29 2.75 2.99
N LYS A 51 -0.20 3.50 3.09
CA LYS A 51 1.17 2.96 3.04
C LYS A 51 1.42 1.95 4.17
N GLY A 52 1.03 2.32 5.38
CA GLY A 52 1.20 1.47 6.55
C GLY A 52 0.42 0.17 6.43
N GLN A 53 -0.81 0.23 5.90
CA GLN A 53 -1.64 -0.95 5.68
C GLN A 53 -1.07 -1.85 4.58
N SER A 54 -0.64 -1.28 3.45
CA SER A 54 0.06 -2.01 2.39
C SER A 54 1.32 -2.71 2.91
N ALA A 55 2.17 -1.99 3.63
CA ALA A 55 3.42 -2.51 4.17
C ALA A 55 3.19 -3.62 5.21
N ARG A 56 2.29 -3.39 6.17
CA ARG A 56 1.97 -4.36 7.24
C ARG A 56 1.40 -5.65 6.69
N LEU A 57 0.53 -5.56 5.68
CA LEU A 57 -0.12 -6.72 5.07
C LEU A 57 0.67 -7.31 3.91
N ILE A 58 1.78 -6.69 3.52
CA ILE A 58 2.60 -7.08 2.36
C ILE A 58 1.68 -7.32 1.16
N ALA A 59 0.90 -6.30 0.82
CA ALA A 59 -0.15 -6.33 -0.19
C ALA A 59 -0.13 -5.09 -1.05
N GLY A 60 -0.54 -5.22 -2.32
CA GLY A 60 -0.93 -4.05 -3.10
C GLY A 60 -2.22 -3.47 -2.53
N TYR A 61 -2.24 -2.18 -2.23
CA TYR A 61 -3.42 -1.48 -1.75
C TYR A 61 -3.82 -0.40 -2.74
N VAL A 62 -5.04 -0.47 -3.24
CA VAL A 62 -5.62 0.46 -4.21
C VAL A 62 -6.75 1.22 -3.54
N TYR A 63 -6.53 2.49 -3.31
CA TYR A 63 -7.49 3.39 -2.69
C TYR A 63 -8.02 4.38 -3.72
N ALA A 64 -9.32 4.33 -3.98
CA ALA A 64 -10.01 5.23 -4.87
C ALA A 64 -10.93 6.16 -4.06
N ASN A 65 -10.70 7.47 -4.16
CA ASN A 65 -11.46 8.47 -3.43
C ASN A 65 -12.39 9.26 -4.36
N ALA A 66 -13.53 9.68 -3.81
CA ALA A 66 -14.44 10.58 -4.49
C ALA A 66 -13.74 11.85 -4.98
N GLY A 67 -14.06 12.28 -6.18
CA GLY A 67 -13.53 13.48 -6.81
C GLY A 67 -14.36 14.73 -6.55
N ASP A 68 -13.98 15.85 -7.12
CA ASP A 68 -14.62 17.16 -6.93
C ASP A 68 -16.10 17.16 -7.34
N GLY A 69 -16.48 16.34 -8.34
CA GLY A 69 -17.87 16.19 -8.77
C GLY A 69 -18.82 15.64 -7.70
N GLU A 70 -18.30 15.01 -6.67
CA GLU A 70 -19.06 14.52 -5.52
C GLU A 70 -19.15 15.55 -4.37
N SER A 71 -18.43 16.67 -4.50
CA SER A 71 -18.43 17.71 -3.47
C SER A 71 -19.80 18.35 -3.30
N THR A 72 -20.11 18.71 -2.06
CA THR A 72 -21.38 19.36 -1.67
C THR A 72 -21.12 20.73 -1.06
N THR A 73 -22.17 21.39 -0.54
CA THR A 73 -22.01 22.63 0.24
C THR A 73 -21.24 22.44 1.54
N ASP A 74 -21.26 21.22 2.09
CA ASP A 74 -20.72 20.94 3.43
C ASP A 74 -19.38 20.23 3.39
N VAL A 75 -19.10 19.46 2.34
CA VAL A 75 -17.88 18.64 2.19
C VAL A 75 -17.26 18.77 0.83
N VAL A 76 -15.93 18.73 0.78
CA VAL A 76 -15.15 18.78 -0.44
C VAL A 76 -14.38 17.47 -0.59
N PHE A 77 -14.39 16.93 -1.81
CA PHE A 77 -13.62 15.74 -2.17
C PHE A 77 -12.51 16.09 -3.17
N GLY A 78 -11.34 15.59 -2.96
CA GLY A 78 -10.15 15.92 -3.75
C GLY A 78 -9.69 14.85 -4.74
N GLY A 79 -10.39 13.73 -4.86
CA GLY A 79 -9.96 12.63 -5.73
C GLY A 79 -8.58 12.08 -5.37
N HIS A 80 -8.26 12.04 -4.07
CA HIS A 80 -6.95 11.58 -3.60
C HIS A 80 -6.83 10.06 -3.74
N ASN A 81 -6.52 9.61 -4.96
CA ASN A 81 -6.30 8.21 -5.28
C ASN A 81 -4.88 7.78 -4.91
N ILE A 82 -4.74 6.59 -4.33
CA ILE A 82 -3.45 6.06 -3.86
C ILE A 82 -3.30 4.61 -4.28
N ILE A 83 -2.15 4.26 -4.85
CA ILE A 83 -1.73 2.88 -5.05
C ILE A 83 -0.45 2.67 -4.25
N ALA A 84 -0.47 1.70 -3.35
CA ALA A 84 0.67 1.33 -2.53
C ALA A 84 1.02 -0.14 -2.73
N GLU A 85 2.32 -0.44 -2.76
CA GLU A 85 2.83 -1.80 -2.86
C GLU A 85 3.97 -1.99 -1.85
N ASN A 86 3.68 -2.68 -0.75
CA ASN A 86 4.66 -2.91 0.32
C ASN A 86 5.37 -1.61 0.77
N GLY A 87 4.60 -0.54 0.96
CA GLY A 87 5.05 0.78 1.37
C GLY A 87 5.38 1.77 0.25
N THR A 88 5.53 1.32 -0.99
CA THR A 88 5.63 2.23 -2.15
C THR A 88 4.26 2.79 -2.50
N LYS A 89 4.20 4.05 -2.92
CA LYS A 89 2.93 4.69 -3.26
C LYS A 89 3.00 5.50 -4.54
N GLU A 90 1.82 5.68 -5.12
CA GLU A 90 1.50 6.71 -6.09
C GLU A 90 0.28 7.48 -5.58
N ALA A 91 0.30 8.79 -5.62
CA ALA A 91 -0.81 9.60 -5.13
C ALA A 91 -1.03 10.85 -5.98
N LYS A 92 -2.30 11.17 -6.26
CA LYS A 92 -2.73 12.40 -6.90
C LYS A 92 -3.91 12.98 -6.14
N ARG A 93 -3.92 14.30 -6.00
CA ARG A 93 -4.96 15.05 -5.30
C ARG A 93 -5.36 16.28 -6.11
N PHE A 94 -6.64 16.61 -6.10
CA PHE A 94 -7.26 17.72 -6.84
C PHE A 94 -7.07 17.69 -8.36
N ALA A 95 -6.73 16.53 -8.91
CA ALA A 95 -6.47 16.39 -10.33
C ALA A 95 -7.58 15.63 -11.08
N ASN A 96 -8.52 14.98 -10.36
CA ASN A 96 -9.54 14.10 -10.93
C ASN A 96 -9.00 13.11 -11.95
N GLU A 97 -7.80 12.61 -11.68
CA GLU A 97 -7.08 11.74 -12.59
C GLU A 97 -7.23 10.28 -12.20
N MET A 98 -7.30 9.45 -13.20
CA MET A 98 -7.06 8.02 -13.03
C MET A 98 -5.56 7.80 -12.95
N ILE A 99 -5.10 7.18 -11.85
CA ILE A 99 -3.73 6.73 -11.74
C ILE A 99 -3.62 5.24 -12.07
N VAL A 100 -2.54 4.87 -12.73
CA VAL A 100 -2.23 3.49 -13.12
C VAL A 100 -0.86 3.13 -12.58
N SER A 101 -0.72 1.94 -12.03
CA SER A 101 0.55 1.40 -11.58
C SER A 101 0.60 -0.11 -11.79
N GLU A 102 1.79 -0.67 -11.71
CA GLU A 102 2.03 -2.10 -11.75
C GLU A 102 2.32 -2.61 -10.35
N ILE A 103 1.73 -3.76 -9.99
CA ILE A 103 1.94 -4.40 -8.69
C ILE A 103 2.57 -5.78 -8.92
N ASP A 104 3.74 -6.01 -8.32
CA ASP A 104 4.45 -7.28 -8.40
C ASP A 104 3.90 -8.31 -7.40
N ILE A 105 2.89 -9.04 -7.84
CA ILE A 105 2.20 -10.07 -7.03
C ILE A 105 3.16 -11.17 -6.57
N PHE A 106 4.09 -11.60 -7.42
CA PHE A 106 5.02 -12.67 -7.07
C PHE A 106 6.01 -12.25 -6.00
N ARG A 107 6.47 -11.00 -6.07
CA ARG A 107 7.32 -10.41 -5.03
C ARG A 107 6.58 -10.35 -3.70
N LEU A 108 5.35 -9.81 -3.68
CA LEU A 108 4.54 -9.72 -2.45
C LEU A 108 4.31 -11.10 -1.82
N LEU A 109 3.93 -12.10 -2.63
CA LEU A 109 3.74 -13.45 -2.14
C LEU A 109 5.05 -14.09 -1.66
N SER A 110 6.18 -13.79 -2.31
CA SER A 110 7.50 -14.26 -1.87
C SER A 110 7.89 -13.65 -0.53
N GLU A 111 7.67 -12.33 -0.34
CA GLU A 111 7.95 -11.65 0.92
C GLU A 111 7.09 -12.17 2.07
N ARG A 112 5.79 -12.43 1.84
CA ARG A 112 4.93 -13.06 2.84
C ARG A 112 5.45 -14.43 3.28
N ARG A 113 5.92 -15.27 2.36
CA ARG A 113 6.45 -16.59 2.69
C ARG A 113 7.75 -16.55 3.49
N LYS A 114 8.57 -15.52 3.31
CA LYS A 114 9.79 -15.30 4.08
C LYS A 114 9.54 -14.72 5.46
N ASN A 115 8.43 -14.02 5.62
CA ASN A 115 8.10 -13.33 6.86
C ASN A 115 7.42 -14.28 7.84
N THR A 116 8.15 -14.67 8.89
CA THR A 116 7.68 -15.62 9.91
C THR A 116 6.61 -15.04 10.83
N THR A 117 6.43 -13.73 10.85
CA THR A 117 5.38 -13.07 11.64
C THR A 117 4.07 -12.90 10.87
N PHE A 118 4.09 -13.12 9.56
CA PHE A 118 2.89 -13.08 8.74
C PHE A 118 2.12 -14.41 8.86
N GLN A 119 1.09 -14.41 9.67
CA GLN A 119 0.27 -15.60 9.91
C GLN A 119 -0.90 -15.64 8.94
N THR A 120 -0.93 -16.65 8.09
CA THR A 120 -2.10 -17.00 7.29
C THR A 120 -3.08 -17.82 8.13
N THR A 121 -4.35 -17.83 7.74
CA THR A 121 -5.36 -18.72 8.33
C THR A 121 -5.89 -19.70 7.29
N GLU A 122 -6.16 -20.92 7.72
CA GLU A 122 -6.87 -21.91 6.91
C GLU A 122 -8.39 -21.75 7.07
N GLU A 123 -8.84 -21.17 8.16
CA GLU A 123 -10.23 -20.81 8.37
C GLU A 123 -10.59 -19.69 7.39
N ARG A 124 -11.65 -19.91 6.66
CA ARG A 124 -12.10 -19.00 5.60
C ARG A 124 -13.51 -18.56 5.88
N HIS A 125 -13.65 -17.33 6.32
CA HIS A 125 -14.93 -16.72 6.69
C HIS A 125 -15.47 -15.79 5.60
N LEU A 126 -14.60 -15.30 4.72
CA LEU A 126 -14.99 -14.36 3.69
C LEU A 126 -15.61 -15.08 2.47
N PRO A 127 -16.75 -14.62 1.98
CA PRO A 127 -17.36 -15.18 0.78
C PRO A 127 -16.45 -14.96 -0.44
N LYS A 128 -16.44 -15.92 -1.37
CA LYS A 128 -15.60 -15.88 -2.57
C LYS A 128 -16.43 -15.89 -3.84
N VAL A 129 -16.08 -14.96 -4.72
CA VAL A 129 -16.57 -14.94 -6.08
C VAL A 129 -15.43 -15.31 -7.02
N LEU A 130 -15.63 -16.34 -7.82
CA LEU A 130 -14.66 -16.76 -8.83
C LEU A 130 -14.86 -15.93 -10.10
N PHE A 131 -13.76 -15.45 -10.66
CA PHE A 131 -13.78 -14.78 -11.94
C PHE A 131 -12.58 -15.21 -12.79
N HIS A 132 -12.67 -15.04 -14.08
CA HIS A 132 -11.60 -15.30 -15.02
C HIS A 132 -11.23 -14.03 -15.77
N ILE A 133 -9.92 -13.79 -15.85
CA ILE A 133 -9.36 -12.73 -16.70
C ILE A 133 -8.33 -13.37 -17.63
N SER A 134 -8.27 -12.90 -18.87
CA SER A 134 -7.19 -13.27 -19.78
C SER A 134 -5.90 -12.62 -19.27
N VAL A 135 -4.85 -13.43 -19.17
CA VAL A 135 -3.51 -12.93 -18.85
C VAL A 135 -2.75 -12.82 -20.15
N GLU A 136 -2.41 -11.61 -20.55
CA GLU A 136 -1.60 -11.33 -21.72
C GLU A 136 -0.20 -10.95 -21.30
N GLU A 137 0.78 -11.25 -22.16
CA GLU A 137 2.15 -10.80 -21.95
C GLU A 137 2.18 -9.26 -22.01
N THR A 138 2.59 -8.64 -20.93
CA THR A 138 2.59 -7.18 -20.78
C THR A 138 4.02 -6.69 -20.60
N ALA A 139 4.43 -5.71 -21.38
CA ALA A 139 5.70 -5.04 -21.18
C ALA A 139 5.66 -4.26 -19.85
N LEU A 140 6.67 -4.45 -19.01
CA LEU A 140 6.83 -3.69 -17.79
C LEU A 140 7.14 -2.23 -18.13
N THR A 141 6.34 -1.31 -17.59
CA THR A 141 6.58 0.13 -17.66
C THR A 141 7.34 0.65 -16.44
N ARG A 142 7.44 -0.17 -15.44
CA ARG A 142 8.11 0.07 -14.16
C ARG A 142 9.62 0.04 -14.33
N SER A 143 10.31 1.04 -13.78
CA SER A 143 11.76 1.06 -13.68
C SER A 143 12.22 0.49 -12.33
N PHE A 144 13.37 -0.18 -12.35
CA PHE A 144 14.02 -0.69 -11.15
C PHE A 144 15.31 0.10 -10.90
N ALA A 145 15.51 0.52 -9.65
CA ALA A 145 16.76 1.17 -9.28
C ALA A 145 17.94 0.20 -9.44
N GLN A 146 18.97 0.61 -10.18
CA GLN A 146 20.19 -0.21 -10.36
C GLN A 146 20.94 -0.41 -9.03
N THR A 147 20.80 0.53 -8.12
CA THR A 147 21.40 0.52 -6.78
C THR A 147 20.33 0.61 -5.70
N PRO A 148 19.52 -0.44 -5.47
CA PRO A 148 18.35 -0.36 -4.60
C PRO A 148 18.67 -0.07 -3.13
N PHE A 149 19.91 -0.33 -2.71
CA PHE A 149 20.37 -0.10 -1.33
C PHE A 149 20.99 1.28 -1.11
N VAL A 150 21.23 2.04 -2.18
CA VAL A 150 21.87 3.36 -2.11
C VAL A 150 20.86 4.43 -2.49
N PRO A 151 20.42 5.30 -1.55
CA PRO A 151 19.50 6.38 -1.88
C PRO A 151 20.09 7.31 -2.94
N GLN A 152 19.26 7.70 -3.90
CA GLN A 152 19.64 8.66 -4.93
C GLN A 152 19.72 10.09 -4.36
N ASN A 153 18.91 10.40 -3.37
CA ASN A 153 18.91 11.66 -2.66
C ASN A 153 20.12 11.75 -1.71
N MET A 154 20.88 12.84 -1.81
CA MET A 154 22.08 13.07 -0.98
C MET A 154 21.77 13.11 0.51
N ALA A 155 20.72 13.83 0.92
CA ALA A 155 20.35 13.96 2.33
C ALA A 155 19.92 12.61 2.94
N GLU A 156 19.17 11.82 2.19
CA GLU A 156 18.80 10.46 2.62
C GLU A 156 20.03 9.53 2.69
N ARG A 157 20.98 9.72 1.79
CA ARG A 157 22.22 8.95 1.79
C ARG A 157 23.09 9.28 3.01
N GLU A 158 23.25 10.56 3.33
CA GLU A 158 23.97 11.00 4.53
C GLU A 158 23.32 10.44 5.79
N LYS A 159 22.02 10.61 5.94
CA LYS A 159 21.26 10.05 7.06
C LYS A 159 21.48 8.55 7.21
N ARG A 160 21.42 7.79 6.09
CA ARG A 160 21.64 6.35 6.09
C ARG A 160 23.07 5.97 6.45
N CYS A 161 24.07 6.74 5.99
CA CYS A 161 25.46 6.52 6.37
C CYS A 161 25.66 6.75 7.87
N GLU A 162 25.12 7.83 8.43
CA GLU A 162 25.17 8.09 9.87
C GLU A 162 24.51 6.97 10.67
N GLU A 163 23.35 6.51 10.24
CA GLU A 163 22.61 5.40 10.88
C GLU A 163 23.43 4.11 10.88
N ILE A 164 24.06 3.76 9.75
CA ILE A 164 24.93 2.58 9.65
C ILE A 164 26.12 2.70 10.62
N LEU A 165 26.79 3.85 10.65
CA LEU A 165 27.90 4.10 11.56
C LEU A 165 27.48 4.01 13.02
N MET A 166 26.32 4.57 13.38
CA MET A 166 25.80 4.50 14.75
C MET A 166 25.44 3.07 15.15
N ILE A 167 24.81 2.29 14.28
CA ILE A 167 24.50 0.89 14.54
C ILE A 167 25.80 0.11 14.81
N GLN A 168 26.83 0.29 13.98
CA GLN A 168 28.12 -0.35 14.17
C GLN A 168 28.81 0.07 15.48
N ALA A 169 28.83 1.38 15.75
CA ALA A 169 29.46 1.93 16.97
C ALA A 169 28.76 1.39 18.22
N MET A 170 27.44 1.34 18.25
CA MET A 170 26.68 0.81 19.38
C MET A 170 26.87 -0.69 19.56
N GLY A 171 26.97 -1.43 18.45
CA GLY A 171 27.30 -2.86 18.49
C GLY A 171 28.69 -3.14 19.06
N MET A 172 29.70 -2.32 18.68
CA MET A 172 31.05 -2.44 19.26
C MET A 172 31.11 -2.01 20.73
N LYS A 173 30.39 -0.96 21.12
CA LYS A 173 30.36 -0.51 22.51
C LYS A 173 29.82 -1.57 23.47
N LYS A 174 28.96 -2.45 23.01
CA LYS A 174 28.35 -3.50 23.84
C LYS A 174 29.28 -4.69 24.05
N ARG A 175 30.24 -4.92 23.17
CA ARG A 175 31.23 -6.01 23.25
C ARG A 175 32.42 -5.62 24.11
#